data_cfa51d4dfc88381915dbdeb2024f41d6
#
_entry.id   cfa51d4dfc88381915dbdeb2024f41d6
#
_cell.length_a   1.000
_cell.length_b   1.000
_cell.length_c   1.000
_cell.angle_alpha   90.00
_cell.angle_beta   90.00
_cell.angle_gamma   90.00
#
_symmetry.space_group_name_H-M   'P 1'
#
loop_
_entity.id
_entity.type
_entity.pdbx_description
1 polymer ?
#
loop_
_entity_poly.entity_id
_entity_poly.type
_entity_poly.pdbx_seq_one_letter_code
_entity_poly.pdbx_strand_id
1 'polypeptide(L)'
;MSEYFVHESSYVDQPCEIGAGTKIWHFCHVMQGAKIGERCSFGQNVNVDRNVVIGNNVKVQNNVSIYTGVEIEDDVFLGPSCVLTNVTNPRSQVNRHALYEKTLIRRGASIGANATIVCGIEIGRYSFVAAGSVVTKDVPDYALMVGVPARQSGWMSRHGVLLEPGDDGVMVCKESGYRYREIKPGVLRCLDLDEDASLPADKSVGMISYDDLKKQEGTC
;
A
#
# COMPACT_ATOMS: atom_id res chain seq x y z
N MET A 1 -11.04 6.43 25.86
CA MET A 1 -11.70 5.82 24.68
C MET A 1 -11.08 6.48 23.45
N SER A 2 -10.53 5.70 22.56
CA SER A 2 -9.97 6.21 21.30
C SER A 2 -11.13 6.77 20.45
N GLU A 3 -11.08 8.07 20.16
CA GLU A 3 -12.12 8.70 19.36
C GLU A 3 -11.82 8.46 17.87
N TYR A 4 -12.59 7.61 17.23
CA TYR A 4 -12.60 7.40 15.79
C TYR A 4 -13.97 7.81 15.22
N PHE A 5 -14.04 8.12 13.93
CA PHE A 5 -15.26 8.51 13.24
C PHE A 5 -15.80 7.38 12.38
N VAL A 6 -17.11 7.11 12.48
CA VAL A 6 -17.85 6.21 11.59
C VAL A 6 -19.07 6.95 11.06
N HIS A 7 -19.21 7.01 9.74
CA HIS A 7 -20.40 7.58 9.13
C HIS A 7 -21.62 6.69 9.40
N GLU A 8 -22.79 7.30 9.63
CA GLU A 8 -24.04 6.61 10.02
C GLU A 8 -24.51 5.52 9.05
N SER A 9 -24.12 5.59 7.78
CA SER A 9 -24.41 4.55 6.77
C SER A 9 -23.47 3.36 6.80
N SER A 10 -22.51 3.32 7.72
CA SER A 10 -21.49 2.27 7.81
C SER A 10 -21.71 1.38 9.01
N TYR A 11 -21.29 0.12 8.90
CA TYR A 11 -21.44 -0.88 9.96
C TYR A 11 -20.07 -1.31 10.49
N VAL A 12 -19.96 -1.42 11.80
CA VAL A 12 -18.80 -1.97 12.52
C VAL A 12 -19.30 -3.06 13.44
N ASP A 13 -19.03 -4.32 13.08
CA ASP A 13 -19.39 -5.48 13.90
C ASP A 13 -18.49 -5.54 15.14
N GLN A 14 -19.05 -6.01 16.25
CA GLN A 14 -18.29 -6.11 17.50
C GLN A 14 -17.89 -7.56 17.81
N PRO A 15 -16.73 -7.79 18.47
CA PRO A 15 -15.72 -6.80 18.82
C PRO A 15 -14.79 -6.44 17.67
N CYS A 16 -14.43 -5.14 17.55
CA CYS A 16 -13.35 -4.62 16.71
C CYS A 16 -12.47 -3.68 17.51
N GLU A 17 -11.19 -3.60 17.15
CA GLU A 17 -10.24 -2.63 17.69
C GLU A 17 -9.99 -1.54 16.64
N ILE A 18 -10.27 -0.27 16.94
CA ILE A 18 -10.08 0.84 15.99
C ILE A 18 -9.36 1.98 16.72
N GLY A 19 -8.22 2.39 16.17
CA GLY A 19 -7.36 3.42 16.75
C GLY A 19 -7.89 4.84 16.58
N ALA A 20 -7.36 5.74 17.41
CA ALA A 20 -7.73 7.15 17.45
C ALA A 20 -7.49 7.87 16.12
N GLY A 21 -8.38 8.80 15.77
CA GLY A 21 -8.29 9.60 14.54
C GLY A 21 -8.60 8.85 13.24
N THR A 22 -8.94 7.56 13.32
CA THR A 22 -9.38 6.78 12.16
C THR A 22 -10.76 7.22 11.71
N LYS A 23 -10.97 7.30 10.38
CA LYS A 23 -12.23 7.76 9.76
C LYS A 23 -12.76 6.70 8.80
N ILE A 24 -14.00 6.27 9.03
CA ILE A 24 -14.72 5.31 8.20
C ILE A 24 -15.88 6.06 7.54
N TRP A 25 -15.80 6.23 6.23
CA TRP A 25 -16.76 7.00 5.46
C TRP A 25 -17.98 6.17 5.08
N HIS A 26 -18.72 6.59 4.06
CA HIS A 26 -20.05 6.07 3.71
C HIS A 26 -20.03 4.62 3.25
N PHE A 27 -21.03 3.85 3.64
CA PHE A 27 -21.35 2.51 3.15
C PHE A 27 -20.22 1.49 3.33
N CYS A 28 -19.38 1.67 4.35
CA CYS A 28 -18.34 0.71 4.72
C CYS A 28 -18.88 -0.38 5.62
N HIS A 29 -18.23 -1.55 5.61
CA HIS A 29 -18.46 -2.62 6.56
C HIS A 29 -17.14 -3.09 7.14
N VAL A 30 -16.99 -2.99 8.45
CA VAL A 30 -15.85 -3.55 9.20
C VAL A 30 -16.37 -4.75 9.99
N MET A 31 -15.90 -5.94 9.62
CA MET A 31 -16.38 -7.18 10.22
C MET A 31 -15.66 -7.50 11.52
N GLN A 32 -16.29 -8.35 12.32
CA GLN A 32 -15.85 -8.78 13.65
C GLN A 32 -14.38 -9.25 13.67
N GLY A 33 -13.66 -8.86 14.70
CA GLY A 33 -12.28 -9.23 14.95
C GLY A 33 -11.23 -8.41 14.19
N ALA A 34 -11.66 -7.47 13.33
CA ALA A 34 -10.73 -6.58 12.65
C ALA A 34 -9.99 -5.69 13.65
N LYS A 35 -8.68 -5.47 13.40
CA LYS A 35 -7.80 -4.60 14.16
C LYS A 35 -7.27 -3.51 13.24
N ILE A 36 -7.63 -2.27 13.50
CA ILE A 36 -7.28 -1.10 12.70
C ILE A 36 -6.53 -0.11 13.57
N GLY A 37 -5.36 0.31 13.12
CA GLY A 37 -4.54 1.29 13.81
C GLY A 37 -5.11 2.71 13.81
N GLU A 38 -4.28 3.66 14.18
CA GLU A 38 -4.63 5.07 14.32
C GLU A 38 -4.54 5.83 12.99
N ARG A 39 -5.27 6.94 12.87
CA ARG A 39 -5.21 7.90 11.75
C ARG A 39 -5.43 7.29 10.36
N CYS A 40 -6.10 6.14 10.30
CA CYS A 40 -6.50 5.55 9.03
C CYS A 40 -7.67 6.30 8.38
N SER A 41 -7.84 6.12 7.08
CA SER A 41 -8.99 6.66 6.35
C SER A 41 -9.53 5.63 5.38
N PHE A 42 -10.79 5.28 5.54
CA PHE A 42 -11.51 4.33 4.68
C PHE A 42 -12.51 5.12 3.84
N GLY A 43 -12.28 5.16 2.53
CA GLY A 43 -13.17 5.79 1.57
C GLY A 43 -14.53 5.09 1.48
N GLN A 44 -15.37 5.56 0.57
CA GLN A 44 -16.71 5.02 0.41
C GLN A 44 -16.69 3.56 -0.08
N ASN A 45 -17.63 2.73 0.46
CA ASN A 45 -17.83 1.34 0.04
C ASN A 45 -16.60 0.46 0.22
N VAL A 46 -15.91 0.61 1.35
CA VAL A 46 -14.80 -0.26 1.74
C VAL A 46 -15.33 -1.39 2.61
N ASN A 47 -14.90 -2.63 2.31
CA ASN A 47 -15.15 -3.80 3.15
C ASN A 47 -13.86 -4.26 3.81
N VAL A 48 -13.88 -4.43 5.13
CA VAL A 48 -12.79 -5.02 5.92
C VAL A 48 -13.33 -6.31 6.52
N ASP A 49 -12.81 -7.45 6.06
CA ASP A 49 -13.27 -8.76 6.48
C ASP A 49 -12.75 -9.14 7.88
N ARG A 50 -13.20 -10.29 8.38
CA ARG A 50 -12.93 -10.77 9.74
C ARG A 50 -11.43 -10.94 10.00
N ASN A 51 -11.01 -10.54 11.20
CA ASN A 51 -9.64 -10.72 11.70
C ASN A 51 -8.54 -10.09 10.82
N VAL A 52 -8.88 -9.15 9.95
CA VAL A 52 -7.91 -8.37 9.18
C VAL A 52 -7.15 -7.45 10.14
N VAL A 53 -5.84 -7.33 9.92
CA VAL A 53 -4.97 -6.43 10.71
C VAL A 53 -4.48 -5.30 9.80
N ILE A 54 -4.70 -4.07 10.24
CA ILE A 54 -4.31 -2.86 9.51
C ILE A 54 -3.55 -1.95 10.46
N GLY A 55 -2.35 -1.55 10.07
CA GLY A 55 -1.48 -0.63 10.82
C GLY A 55 -2.00 0.80 10.88
N ASN A 56 -1.11 1.72 11.21
CA ASN A 56 -1.42 3.13 11.40
C ASN A 56 -1.33 3.91 10.09
N ASN A 57 -2.06 5.03 10.00
CA ASN A 57 -2.00 5.98 8.88
C ASN A 57 -2.25 5.35 7.50
N VAL A 58 -3.00 4.24 7.43
CA VAL A 58 -3.36 3.58 6.17
C VAL A 58 -4.49 4.35 5.47
N LYS A 59 -4.33 4.56 4.16
CA LYS A 59 -5.33 5.22 3.32
C LYS A 59 -5.94 4.22 2.35
N VAL A 60 -7.17 3.84 2.58
CA VAL A 60 -7.95 2.96 1.71
C VAL A 60 -8.93 3.79 0.91
N GLN A 61 -8.79 3.81 -0.40
CA GLN A 61 -9.67 4.55 -1.28
C GLN A 61 -10.99 3.80 -1.51
N ASN A 62 -11.91 4.42 -2.28
CA ASN A 62 -13.25 3.90 -2.50
C ASN A 62 -13.26 2.50 -3.18
N ASN A 63 -14.26 1.70 -2.86
CA ASN A 63 -14.55 0.41 -3.48
C ASN A 63 -13.43 -0.64 -3.32
N VAL A 64 -12.77 -0.68 -2.18
CA VAL A 64 -11.75 -1.68 -1.87
C VAL A 64 -12.31 -2.70 -0.88
N SER A 65 -12.10 -3.99 -1.16
CA SER A 65 -12.38 -5.07 -0.21
C SER A 65 -11.07 -5.69 0.28
N ILE A 66 -10.90 -5.71 1.61
CA ILE A 66 -9.74 -6.29 2.28
C ILE A 66 -10.21 -7.58 2.93
N TYR A 67 -9.83 -8.71 2.34
CA TYR A 67 -10.31 -10.02 2.75
C TYR A 67 -9.50 -10.64 3.89
N THR A 68 -10.10 -11.58 4.61
CA THR A 68 -9.42 -12.44 5.59
C THR A 68 -8.13 -13.04 5.00
N GLY A 69 -7.03 -12.93 5.74
CA GLY A 69 -5.68 -13.35 5.32
C GLY A 69 -4.79 -12.20 4.86
N VAL A 70 -5.36 -11.00 4.65
CA VAL A 70 -4.57 -9.81 4.33
C VAL A 70 -4.13 -9.11 5.62
N GLU A 71 -2.85 -8.76 5.69
CA GLU A 71 -2.24 -7.93 6.73
C GLU A 71 -1.58 -6.70 6.07
N ILE A 72 -1.83 -5.51 6.63
CA ILE A 72 -1.37 -4.24 6.10
C ILE A 72 -0.59 -3.51 7.18
N GLU A 73 0.67 -3.20 6.92
CA GLU A 73 1.51 -2.40 7.82
C GLU A 73 1.17 -0.90 7.73
N ASP A 74 1.92 -0.07 8.48
CA ASP A 74 1.71 1.38 8.55
C ASP A 74 1.94 2.10 7.20
N ASP A 75 1.35 3.28 7.05
CA ASP A 75 1.61 4.22 5.96
C ASP A 75 1.27 3.70 4.54
N VAL A 76 0.50 2.62 4.42
CA VAL A 76 0.11 2.02 3.13
C VAL A 76 -1.01 2.83 2.47
N PHE A 77 -0.92 2.96 1.15
CA PHE A 77 -1.97 3.53 0.30
C PHE A 77 -2.59 2.45 -0.60
N LEU A 78 -3.89 2.25 -0.50
CA LEU A 78 -4.69 1.41 -1.40
C LEU A 78 -5.54 2.29 -2.32
N GLY A 79 -5.20 2.30 -3.60
CA GLY A 79 -5.88 3.08 -4.64
C GLY A 79 -7.32 2.61 -4.88
N PRO A 80 -8.18 3.47 -5.47
CA PRO A 80 -9.58 3.15 -5.67
C PRO A 80 -9.76 1.89 -6.53
N SER A 81 -10.69 1.04 -6.09
CA SER A 81 -11.03 -0.20 -6.79
C SER A 81 -9.86 -1.17 -7.00
N CYS A 82 -8.78 -1.06 -6.24
CA CYS A 82 -7.78 -2.11 -6.26
C CYS A 82 -8.38 -3.40 -5.66
N VAL A 83 -7.92 -4.54 -6.15
CA VAL A 83 -8.46 -5.85 -5.81
C VAL A 83 -7.43 -6.67 -5.07
N LEU A 84 -7.80 -7.15 -3.88
CA LEU A 84 -7.04 -8.15 -3.13
C LEU A 84 -7.78 -9.47 -3.20
N THR A 85 -7.08 -10.58 -3.37
CA THR A 85 -7.68 -11.93 -3.35
C THR A 85 -7.24 -12.68 -2.10
N ASN A 86 -7.89 -13.79 -1.77
CA ASN A 86 -7.48 -14.65 -0.64
C ASN A 86 -7.51 -16.15 -0.98
N VAL A 87 -7.89 -16.50 -2.21
CA VAL A 87 -7.88 -17.87 -2.75
C VAL A 87 -7.43 -17.85 -4.19
N THR A 88 -6.40 -18.63 -4.52
CA THR A 88 -5.83 -18.69 -5.88
C THR A 88 -6.69 -19.47 -6.86
N ASN A 89 -7.41 -20.49 -6.39
CA ASN A 89 -8.18 -21.42 -7.24
C ASN A 89 -9.64 -21.59 -6.79
N PRO A 90 -10.45 -20.52 -6.75
CA PRO A 90 -11.83 -20.59 -6.26
C PRO A 90 -12.72 -21.44 -7.16
N ARG A 91 -13.64 -22.18 -6.54
CA ARG A 91 -14.73 -22.91 -7.19
C ARG A 91 -15.94 -22.89 -6.26
N SER A 92 -17.09 -22.48 -6.77
CA SER A 92 -18.33 -22.38 -6.00
C SER A 92 -18.73 -23.70 -5.30
N GLN A 93 -18.51 -24.83 -5.94
CA GLN A 93 -18.83 -26.16 -5.40
C GLN A 93 -17.77 -26.72 -4.46
N VAL A 94 -16.63 -26.05 -4.29
CA VAL A 94 -15.51 -26.54 -3.47
C VAL A 94 -15.24 -25.56 -2.34
N ASN A 95 -15.55 -25.97 -1.11
CA ASN A 95 -15.26 -25.16 0.06
C ASN A 95 -13.75 -25.08 0.31
N ARG A 96 -13.20 -23.85 0.32
CA ARG A 96 -11.78 -23.56 0.56
C ARG A 96 -11.57 -22.58 1.73
N HIS A 97 -12.54 -22.39 2.61
CA HIS A 97 -12.41 -21.44 3.73
C HIS A 97 -11.20 -21.70 4.63
N ALA A 98 -10.78 -22.94 4.77
CA ALA A 98 -9.60 -23.31 5.55
C ALA A 98 -8.26 -23.09 4.80
N LEU A 99 -8.32 -22.67 3.53
CA LEU A 99 -7.16 -22.54 2.64
C LEU A 99 -6.94 -21.08 2.19
N TYR A 100 -7.42 -20.10 2.97
CA TYR A 100 -7.14 -18.69 2.67
C TYR A 100 -5.65 -18.43 2.79
N GLU A 101 -5.11 -17.80 1.76
CA GLU A 101 -3.69 -17.49 1.64
C GLU A 101 -3.41 -16.10 2.24
N LYS A 102 -2.29 -16.00 2.96
CA LYS A 102 -1.90 -14.75 3.59
C LYS A 102 -1.23 -13.84 2.57
N THR A 103 -1.57 -12.55 2.61
CA THR A 103 -0.90 -11.50 1.84
C THR A 103 -0.45 -10.41 2.80
N LEU A 104 0.84 -10.07 2.76
CA LEU A 104 1.41 -9.02 3.58
C LEU A 104 1.73 -7.81 2.72
N ILE A 105 1.17 -6.64 3.08
CA ILE A 105 1.47 -5.36 2.45
C ILE A 105 2.30 -4.55 3.44
N ARG A 106 3.58 -4.38 3.10
CA ARG A 106 4.57 -3.75 3.96
C ARG A 106 4.42 -2.23 4.01
N ARG A 107 5.03 -1.66 5.05
CA ARG A 107 5.04 -0.21 5.34
C ARG A 107 5.28 0.64 4.10
N GLY A 108 4.46 1.67 3.92
CA GLY A 108 4.62 2.69 2.89
C GLY A 108 4.36 2.23 1.46
N ALA A 109 3.96 0.97 1.25
CA ALA A 109 3.61 0.48 -0.08
C ALA A 109 2.39 1.23 -0.66
N SER A 110 2.42 1.48 -1.97
CA SER A 110 1.31 2.11 -2.71
C SER A 110 0.77 1.18 -3.77
N ILE A 111 -0.51 0.87 -3.69
CA ILE A 111 -1.21 0.06 -4.68
C ILE A 111 -2.07 1.00 -5.54
N GLY A 112 -1.78 1.04 -6.84
CA GLY A 112 -2.48 1.90 -7.80
C GLY A 112 -3.94 1.51 -8.02
N ALA A 113 -4.73 2.44 -8.57
CA ALA A 113 -6.13 2.23 -8.89
C ALA A 113 -6.32 1.01 -9.82
N ASN A 114 -7.35 0.21 -9.56
CA ASN A 114 -7.68 -1.00 -10.33
C ASN A 114 -6.54 -2.05 -10.42
N ALA A 115 -5.48 -1.94 -9.63
CA ALA A 115 -4.47 -3.00 -9.57
C ALA A 115 -5.04 -4.24 -8.87
N THR A 116 -4.57 -5.42 -9.28
CA THR A 116 -4.96 -6.69 -8.67
C THR A 116 -3.76 -7.34 -8.00
N ILE A 117 -3.91 -7.69 -6.72
CA ILE A 117 -2.92 -8.42 -5.93
C ILE A 117 -3.43 -9.84 -5.75
N VAL A 118 -2.76 -10.80 -6.36
CA VAL A 118 -3.04 -12.23 -6.15
C VAL A 118 -2.51 -12.62 -4.76
N CYS A 119 -3.28 -13.38 -4.01
CA CYS A 119 -2.94 -13.79 -2.65
C CYS A 119 -1.68 -14.67 -2.55
N GLY A 120 -1.18 -14.82 -1.33
CA GLY A 120 -0.02 -15.68 -1.04
C GLY A 120 1.33 -15.00 -1.24
N ILE A 121 1.36 -13.65 -1.33
CA ILE A 121 2.57 -12.89 -1.65
C ILE A 121 2.83 -11.77 -0.65
N GLU A 122 4.06 -11.27 -0.67
CA GLU A 122 4.49 -10.09 0.06
C GLU A 122 4.70 -8.90 -0.90
N ILE A 123 4.14 -7.75 -0.54
CA ILE A 123 4.36 -6.46 -1.21
C ILE A 123 5.35 -5.68 -0.38
N GLY A 124 6.57 -5.48 -0.89
CA GLY A 124 7.69 -4.88 -0.16
C GLY A 124 7.49 -3.42 0.25
N ARG A 125 8.29 -2.98 1.20
CA ARG A 125 8.24 -1.62 1.77
C ARG A 125 8.43 -0.57 0.69
N TYR A 126 7.61 0.49 0.75
CA TYR A 126 7.69 1.63 -0.17
C TYR A 126 7.64 1.25 -1.64
N SER A 127 7.23 0.03 -1.97
CA SER A 127 7.00 -0.38 -3.36
C SER A 127 5.80 0.35 -3.95
N PHE A 128 5.79 0.46 -5.26
CA PHE A 128 4.73 1.14 -6.00
C PHE A 128 4.18 0.22 -7.08
N VAL A 129 2.95 -0.21 -6.93
CA VAL A 129 2.23 -0.97 -7.94
C VAL A 129 1.44 0.01 -8.80
N ALA A 130 1.77 0.10 -10.09
CA ALA A 130 1.10 1.01 -11.01
C ALA A 130 -0.37 0.64 -11.20
N ALA A 131 -1.19 1.64 -11.54
CA ALA A 131 -2.62 1.45 -11.80
C ALA A 131 -2.86 0.37 -12.86
N GLY A 132 -3.87 -0.49 -12.64
CA GLY A 132 -4.23 -1.57 -13.55
C GLY A 132 -3.26 -2.75 -13.64
N SER A 133 -2.20 -2.77 -12.84
CA SER A 133 -1.23 -3.88 -12.83
C SER A 133 -1.78 -5.12 -12.13
N VAL A 134 -1.32 -6.32 -12.53
CA VAL A 134 -1.66 -7.59 -11.89
C VAL A 134 -0.41 -8.21 -11.27
N VAL A 135 -0.31 -8.17 -9.96
CA VAL A 135 0.84 -8.70 -9.19
C VAL A 135 0.56 -10.16 -8.81
N THR A 136 1.48 -11.04 -9.21
CA THR A 136 1.34 -12.50 -9.04
C THR A 136 2.52 -13.13 -8.28
N LYS A 137 3.47 -12.32 -7.80
CA LYS A 137 4.67 -12.75 -7.08
C LYS A 137 5.08 -11.67 -6.08
N ASP A 138 5.94 -12.03 -5.14
CA ASP A 138 6.53 -11.09 -4.20
C ASP A 138 7.14 -9.88 -4.90
N VAL A 139 6.99 -8.73 -4.26
CA VAL A 139 7.46 -7.44 -4.74
C VAL A 139 8.61 -6.97 -3.83
N PRO A 140 9.79 -6.65 -4.38
CA PRO A 140 10.88 -6.10 -3.59
C PRO A 140 10.55 -4.73 -2.99
N ASP A 141 11.24 -4.39 -1.89
CA ASP A 141 11.19 -3.05 -1.31
C ASP A 141 11.53 -2.00 -2.38
N TYR A 142 10.78 -0.89 -2.41
CA TYR A 142 10.96 0.22 -3.35
C TYR A 142 10.75 -0.10 -4.84
N ALA A 143 10.35 -1.31 -5.20
CA ALA A 143 10.17 -1.67 -6.61
C ALA A 143 8.96 -0.95 -7.22
N LEU A 144 9.13 -0.43 -8.43
CA LEU A 144 8.04 -0.01 -9.31
C LEU A 144 7.57 -1.21 -10.13
N MET A 145 6.33 -1.64 -9.92
CA MET A 145 5.71 -2.79 -10.60
C MET A 145 4.69 -2.31 -11.63
N VAL A 146 4.83 -2.74 -12.88
CA VAL A 146 3.98 -2.32 -14.00
C VAL A 146 3.55 -3.51 -14.85
N GLY A 147 2.30 -3.52 -15.28
CA GLY A 147 1.79 -4.41 -16.34
C GLY A 147 1.00 -5.61 -15.87
N VAL A 148 0.59 -6.47 -16.83
CA VAL A 148 -0.22 -7.68 -16.65
C VAL A 148 0.44 -8.85 -17.40
N PRO A 149 1.09 -9.78 -16.68
CA PRO A 149 1.42 -9.74 -15.26
C PRO A 149 2.48 -8.67 -14.95
N ALA A 150 2.42 -8.10 -13.73
CA ALA A 150 3.33 -7.04 -13.33
C ALA A 150 4.79 -7.50 -13.32
N ARG A 151 5.67 -6.60 -13.78
CA ARG A 151 7.12 -6.77 -13.74
C ARG A 151 7.76 -5.53 -13.15
N GLN A 152 8.90 -5.69 -12.51
CA GLN A 152 9.65 -4.55 -12.01
C GLN A 152 10.16 -3.72 -13.20
N SER A 153 9.83 -2.43 -13.19
CA SER A 153 10.21 -1.46 -14.24
C SER A 153 11.23 -0.44 -13.74
N GLY A 154 11.51 -0.41 -12.43
CA GLY A 154 12.44 0.54 -11.82
C GLY A 154 12.29 0.55 -10.31
N TRP A 155 12.76 1.65 -9.72
CA TRP A 155 12.72 1.91 -8.30
C TRP A 155 11.98 3.21 -7.97
N MET A 156 11.24 3.23 -6.87
CA MET A 156 10.52 4.41 -6.40
C MET A 156 11.11 4.90 -5.07
N SER A 157 11.18 6.20 -4.90
CA SER A 157 11.55 6.79 -3.61
C SER A 157 10.40 6.71 -2.60
N ARG A 158 10.66 7.03 -1.34
CA ARG A 158 9.61 7.17 -0.30
C ARG A 158 8.61 8.29 -0.60
N HIS A 159 8.93 9.21 -1.51
CA HIS A 159 8.05 10.28 -1.97
C HIS A 159 7.27 9.92 -3.26
N GLY A 160 7.37 8.66 -3.72
CA GLY A 160 6.67 8.23 -4.93
C GLY A 160 7.26 8.81 -6.22
N VAL A 161 8.54 9.15 -6.21
CA VAL A 161 9.29 9.66 -7.37
C VAL A 161 10.16 8.55 -7.94
N LEU A 162 10.16 8.39 -9.26
CA LEU A 162 11.03 7.44 -9.96
C LEU A 162 12.50 7.76 -9.66
N LEU A 163 13.26 6.73 -9.34
CA LEU A 163 14.68 6.82 -9.06
C LEU A 163 15.49 6.39 -10.28
N GLU A 164 16.39 7.25 -10.74
CA GLU A 164 17.31 6.99 -11.83
C GLU A 164 18.73 6.81 -11.29
N PRO A 165 19.47 5.78 -11.75
CA PRO A 165 20.85 5.58 -11.33
C PRO A 165 21.74 6.75 -11.74
N GLY A 166 22.52 7.29 -10.79
CA GLY A 166 23.61 8.20 -11.06
C GLY A 166 24.91 7.44 -11.45
N ASP A 167 25.93 8.17 -11.86
CA ASP A 167 27.22 7.61 -12.33
C ASP A 167 27.95 6.78 -11.25
N ASP A 168 27.71 7.08 -9.98
CA ASP A 168 28.28 6.37 -8.81
C ASP A 168 27.35 5.27 -8.25
N GLY A 169 26.24 4.98 -8.95
CA GLY A 169 25.21 4.02 -8.52
C GLY A 169 24.34 4.52 -7.38
N VAL A 170 24.45 5.79 -7.00
CA VAL A 170 23.52 6.44 -6.06
C VAL A 170 22.37 7.07 -6.84
N MET A 171 21.15 6.79 -6.39
CA MET A 171 19.93 7.42 -6.92
C MET A 171 19.49 8.51 -5.96
N VAL A 172 19.09 9.66 -6.48
CA VAL A 172 18.64 10.79 -5.65
C VAL A 172 17.18 11.10 -5.95
N CYS A 173 16.35 11.14 -4.92
CA CYS A 173 14.97 11.59 -5.07
C CYS A 173 14.93 13.08 -5.39
N LYS A 174 14.38 13.45 -6.55
CA LYS A 174 14.30 14.84 -7.02
C LYS A 174 13.46 15.74 -6.10
N GLU A 175 12.53 15.17 -5.34
CA GLU A 175 11.65 15.92 -4.43
C GLU A 175 12.28 16.12 -3.03
N SER A 176 12.75 15.04 -2.42
CA SER A 176 13.24 15.08 -1.03
C SER A 176 14.74 15.31 -0.90
N GLY A 177 15.51 15.02 -1.95
CA GLY A 177 16.96 14.95 -1.92
C GLY A 177 17.52 13.69 -1.25
N TYR A 178 16.66 12.79 -0.78
CA TYR A 178 17.12 11.53 -0.18
C TYR A 178 17.83 10.65 -1.19
N ARG A 179 18.90 10.02 -0.73
CA ARG A 179 19.78 9.14 -1.51
C ARG A 179 19.40 7.69 -1.28
N TYR A 180 19.49 6.93 -2.34
CA TYR A 180 19.21 5.49 -2.37
C TYR A 180 20.35 4.76 -3.06
N ARG A 181 20.61 3.53 -2.66
CA ARG A 181 21.57 2.64 -3.30
C ARG A 181 21.09 1.21 -3.28
N GLU A 182 21.32 0.52 -4.37
CA GLU A 182 21.17 -0.93 -4.43
C GLU A 182 22.37 -1.56 -3.71
N ILE A 183 22.14 -2.08 -2.48
CA ILE A 183 23.20 -2.63 -1.61
C ILE A 183 23.62 -4.05 -2.03
N LYS A 184 22.76 -4.73 -2.76
CA LYS A 184 22.99 -5.99 -3.50
C LYS A 184 21.92 -6.09 -4.58
N PRO A 185 22.13 -6.91 -5.65
CA PRO A 185 21.17 -7.04 -6.73
C PRO A 185 19.73 -7.27 -6.24
N GLY A 186 18.79 -6.39 -6.65
CA GLY A 186 17.40 -6.43 -6.28
C GLY A 186 17.05 -5.91 -4.86
N VAL A 187 18.00 -5.29 -4.15
CA VAL A 187 17.76 -4.76 -2.79
C VAL A 187 18.17 -3.31 -2.67
N LEU A 188 17.21 -2.43 -2.84
CA LEU A 188 17.40 -0.98 -2.63
C LEU A 188 17.26 -0.61 -1.15
N ARG A 189 18.01 0.41 -0.72
CA ARG A 189 17.89 1.03 0.61
C ARG A 189 18.01 2.55 0.53
N CYS A 190 17.24 3.24 1.39
CA CYS A 190 17.44 4.65 1.67
C CYS A 190 18.72 4.84 2.52
N LEU A 191 19.59 5.78 2.13
CA LEU A 191 20.83 6.05 2.85
C LEU A 191 20.69 7.15 3.91
N ASP A 192 19.63 7.94 3.84
CA ASP A 192 19.48 9.17 4.64
C ASP A 192 18.41 9.03 5.74
N LEU A 193 17.60 7.98 5.71
CA LEU A 193 16.54 7.75 6.68
C LEU A 193 16.34 6.25 6.90
N ASP A 194 16.24 5.86 8.18
CA ASP A 194 15.92 4.47 8.56
C ASP A 194 14.58 4.02 7.99
N GLU A 195 14.48 2.74 7.61
CA GLU A 195 13.30 2.17 6.93
C GLU A 195 12.04 2.21 7.81
N ASP A 196 12.20 2.16 9.11
CA ASP A 196 11.09 2.20 10.07
C ASP A 196 10.80 3.63 10.59
N ALA A 197 11.66 4.60 10.28
CA ALA A 197 11.45 5.99 10.69
C ALA A 197 10.33 6.65 9.88
N SER A 198 9.49 7.44 10.54
CA SER A 198 8.53 8.33 9.88
C SER A 198 9.26 9.46 9.13
N LEU A 199 8.63 9.98 8.07
CA LEU A 199 9.13 11.17 7.41
C LEU A 199 9.12 12.36 8.39
N PRO A 200 10.20 13.18 8.43
CA PRO A 200 10.18 14.47 9.12
C PRO A 200 9.07 15.37 8.59
N ALA A 201 8.53 16.22 9.45
CA ALA A 201 7.37 17.07 9.11
C ALA A 201 7.63 17.99 7.89
N ASP A 202 8.84 18.49 7.75
CA ASP A 202 9.28 19.32 6.61
C ASP A 202 9.41 18.53 5.30
N LYS A 203 9.44 17.19 5.36
CA LYS A 203 9.51 16.28 4.21
C LYS A 203 8.19 15.52 3.94
N SER A 204 7.17 15.75 4.74
CA SER A 204 5.88 15.08 4.62
C SER A 204 4.86 15.79 3.73
N VAL A 205 5.25 16.93 3.12
CA VAL A 205 4.41 17.72 2.22
C VAL A 205 5.05 17.72 0.83
N GLY A 206 4.33 17.20 -0.17
CA GLY A 206 4.76 17.21 -1.56
C GLY A 206 4.78 18.66 -2.11
N MET A 207 5.88 19.06 -2.74
CA MET A 207 6.10 20.43 -3.24
C MET A 207 6.23 20.49 -4.76
N ILE A 208 6.51 19.37 -5.42
CA ILE A 208 6.75 19.33 -6.88
C ILE A 208 5.61 18.57 -7.54
N SER A 209 5.00 19.15 -8.56
CA SER A 209 3.96 18.43 -9.32
C SER A 209 4.57 17.29 -10.14
N TYR A 210 3.78 16.24 -10.37
CA TYR A 210 4.24 15.09 -11.16
C TYR A 210 4.61 15.49 -12.61
N ASP A 211 3.92 16.48 -13.18
CA ASP A 211 4.23 17.00 -14.51
C ASP A 211 5.58 17.75 -14.56
N ASP A 212 5.94 18.45 -13.49
CA ASP A 212 7.24 19.10 -13.40
C ASP A 212 8.37 18.10 -13.17
N LEU A 213 8.12 17.02 -12.44
CA LEU A 213 9.05 15.89 -12.33
C LEU A 213 9.31 15.24 -13.69
N LYS A 214 8.26 15.00 -14.49
CA LYS A 214 8.39 14.44 -15.85
C LYS A 214 9.16 15.34 -16.82
N LYS A 215 8.95 16.66 -16.76
CA LYS A 215 9.68 17.60 -17.62
C LYS A 215 11.18 17.59 -17.36
N GLN A 216 11.60 17.28 -16.13
CA GLN A 216 13.00 17.11 -15.77
C GLN A 216 13.61 15.81 -16.32
N GLU A 217 12.76 14.83 -16.71
CA GLU A 217 13.16 13.57 -17.35
C GLU A 217 13.26 13.69 -18.89
N GLY A 218 12.56 14.66 -19.49
CA GLY A 218 12.38 14.82 -20.94
C GLY A 218 13.41 15.72 -21.65
N THR A 219 14.52 16.07 -21.02
CA THR A 219 15.62 16.81 -21.67
C THR A 219 16.77 15.87 -22.01
N CYS A 220 16.49 14.91 -22.89
CA CYS A 220 17.48 14.20 -23.70
C CYS A 220 17.00 14.15 -25.15
#